data_ce09205feda3aa7b08a5e1a7c5f630af
#
_entry.id   ce09205feda3aa7b08a5e1a7c5f630af
#
_cell.length_a   1.000
_cell.length_b   1.000
_cell.length_c   1.000
_cell.angle_alpha   90.00
_cell.angle_beta   90.00
_cell.angle_gamma   90.00
#
_symmetry.space_group_name_H-M   'P 1'
#
loop_
_entity.id
_entity.type
_entity.pdbx_description
1 polymer ?
#
loop_
_entity_poly.entity_id
_entity_poly.type
_entity_poly.pdbx_seq_one_letter_code
_entity_poly.pdbx_strand_id
1 'polypeptide(L)'
;MAGVPGVGKTTVLQELEAVAREKKVSLKIVNFGDVMNQLFKKHGKNIHRDHMRRQDINLQTRVQQQAAQKIHSISSKSTLVVDTHMFVKTVDGIWPGTPKRVLEALDPDLIVLIEAGPEEVAKRRTADTTRERERNTLEDAKADLEWSRYMASVNAVLAGVPIQIVQNREGYHRQAAEDLLRIIESLS
;
A
#
# COMPACT_ATOMS: atom_id res chain seq x y z
N MET A 1 -5.05 0.13 -1.88
CA MET A 1 -4.67 1.27 -1.03
C MET A 1 -3.16 1.34 -0.87
N ALA A 2 -2.59 2.53 -0.95
CA ALA A 2 -1.15 2.74 -0.79
C ALA A 2 -0.86 4.03 0.00
N GLY A 3 0.41 4.24 0.32
CA GLY A 3 0.93 5.44 0.96
C GLY A 3 2.41 5.27 1.25
N VAL A 4 3.15 6.37 1.26
CA VAL A 4 4.59 6.34 1.52
C VAL A 4 4.87 6.03 3.01
N PRO A 5 6.04 5.55 3.35
CA PRO A 5 6.43 5.36 4.75
C PRO A 5 6.27 6.68 5.54
N GLY A 6 5.71 6.62 6.74
CA GLY A 6 5.48 7.79 7.60
C GLY A 6 4.10 8.45 7.49
N VAL A 7 3.26 8.12 6.51
CA VAL A 7 1.89 8.64 6.42
C VAL A 7 0.92 8.04 7.47
N GLY A 8 1.34 7.00 8.20
CA GLY A 8 0.49 6.35 9.21
C GLY A 8 -0.52 5.36 8.66
N LYS A 9 -0.27 4.80 7.47
CA LYS A 9 -1.16 3.85 6.79
C LYS A 9 -1.58 2.67 7.69
N THR A 10 -0.64 2.08 8.43
CA THR A 10 -0.93 0.95 9.34
C THR A 10 -1.94 1.33 10.42
N THR A 11 -1.80 2.52 11.02
CA THR A 11 -2.74 3.01 12.03
C THR A 11 -4.13 3.24 11.44
N VAL A 12 -4.21 3.86 10.24
CA VAL A 12 -5.49 4.05 9.54
C VAL A 12 -6.17 2.72 9.24
N LEU A 13 -5.41 1.68 8.86
CA LEU A 13 -5.96 0.35 8.62
C LEU A 13 -6.48 -0.34 9.89
N GLN A 14 -5.79 -0.19 11.01
CA GLN A 14 -6.25 -0.69 12.31
C GLN A 14 -7.56 -0.01 12.73
N GLU A 15 -7.63 1.31 12.58
CA GLU A 15 -8.86 2.07 12.84
C GLU A 15 -9.98 1.69 11.86
N LEU A 16 -9.66 1.43 10.58
CA LEU A 16 -10.63 0.97 9.59
C LEU A 16 -11.28 -0.36 10.01
N GLU A 17 -10.48 -1.31 10.48
CA GLU A 17 -11.02 -2.58 10.99
C GLU A 17 -11.95 -2.38 12.20
N ALA A 18 -11.60 -1.46 13.11
CA ALA A 18 -12.41 -1.13 14.27
C ALA A 18 -13.75 -0.48 13.84
N VAL A 19 -13.69 0.57 13.02
CA VAL A 19 -14.86 1.31 12.52
C VAL A 19 -15.79 0.41 11.70
N ALA A 20 -15.23 -0.43 10.81
CA ALA A 20 -16.01 -1.38 10.02
C ALA A 20 -16.75 -2.38 10.90
N ARG A 21 -16.10 -2.89 11.96
CA ARG A 21 -16.72 -3.78 12.93
C ARG A 21 -17.87 -3.10 13.69
N GLU A 22 -17.68 -1.87 14.15
CA GLU A 22 -18.69 -1.06 14.83
C GLU A 22 -19.92 -0.84 13.94
N LYS A 23 -19.69 -0.53 12.66
CA LYS A 23 -20.75 -0.30 11.66
C LYS A 23 -21.29 -1.58 11.01
N LYS A 24 -20.78 -2.75 11.40
CA LYS A 24 -21.15 -4.06 10.83
C LYS A 24 -20.91 -4.16 9.32
N VAL A 25 -19.92 -3.43 8.81
CA VAL A 25 -19.48 -3.51 7.41
C VAL A 25 -18.48 -4.65 7.27
N SER A 26 -18.77 -5.58 6.36
CA SER A 26 -17.88 -6.71 6.08
C SER A 26 -16.81 -6.30 5.08
N LEU A 27 -15.57 -6.18 5.53
CA LEU A 27 -14.40 -5.98 4.67
C LEU A 27 -13.23 -6.83 5.16
N LYS A 28 -12.28 -7.06 4.27
CA LYS A 28 -11.04 -7.78 4.58
C LYS A 28 -9.84 -6.96 4.16
N ILE A 29 -8.86 -6.84 5.04
CA ILE A 29 -7.58 -6.18 4.74
C ILE A 29 -6.53 -7.24 4.44
N VAL A 30 -5.82 -7.08 3.32
CA VAL A 30 -4.74 -7.98 2.91
C VAL A 30 -3.49 -7.17 2.60
N ASN A 31 -2.39 -7.49 3.27
CA ASN A 31 -1.10 -6.89 2.94
C ASN A 31 -0.43 -7.66 1.81
N PHE A 32 -0.16 -6.99 0.69
CA PHE A 32 0.44 -7.58 -0.52
C PHE A 32 1.82 -8.18 -0.24
N GLY A 33 2.64 -7.49 0.55
CA GLY A 33 3.97 -7.96 0.92
C GLY A 33 3.95 -9.24 1.76
N ASP A 34 2.94 -9.42 2.62
CA ASP A 34 2.79 -10.63 3.43
C ASP A 34 2.39 -11.83 2.56
N VAL A 35 1.52 -11.61 1.57
CA VAL A 35 1.18 -12.66 0.60
C VAL A 35 2.40 -13.08 -0.23
N MET A 36 3.20 -12.09 -0.68
CA MET A 36 4.48 -12.38 -1.34
C MET A 36 5.42 -13.20 -0.45
N ASN A 37 5.56 -12.80 0.82
CA ASN A 37 6.44 -13.51 1.77
C ASN A 37 6.00 -14.97 1.98
N GLN A 38 4.69 -15.22 2.09
CA GLN A 38 4.16 -16.59 2.16
C GLN A 38 4.50 -17.41 0.90
N LEU A 39 4.46 -16.79 -0.27
CA LEU A 39 4.81 -17.46 -1.54
C LEU A 39 6.31 -17.73 -1.65
N PHE A 40 7.17 -16.78 -1.24
CA PHE A 40 8.62 -17.04 -1.18
C PHE A 40 8.97 -18.22 -0.28
N LYS A 41 8.33 -18.32 0.89
CA LYS A 41 8.51 -19.46 1.81
C LYS A 41 8.13 -20.79 1.15
N LYS A 42 7.05 -20.82 0.36
CA LYS A 42 6.65 -22.02 -0.41
C LYS A 42 7.67 -22.42 -1.47
N HIS A 43 8.43 -21.47 -2.00
CA HIS A 43 9.55 -21.72 -2.91
C HIS A 43 10.86 -22.06 -2.19
N GLY A 44 10.81 -22.46 -0.91
CA GLY A 44 11.97 -22.87 -0.11
C GLY A 44 12.88 -21.71 0.32
N LYS A 45 12.43 -20.45 0.15
CA LYS A 45 13.20 -19.26 0.52
C LYS A 45 12.58 -18.59 1.75
N ASN A 46 13.19 -18.80 2.93
CA ASN A 46 12.83 -18.04 4.14
C ASN A 46 13.55 -16.70 4.09
N ILE A 47 12.92 -15.71 3.44
CA ILE A 47 13.51 -14.40 3.17
C ILE A 47 12.88 -13.37 4.09
N HIS A 48 13.72 -12.62 4.82
CA HIS A 48 13.25 -11.44 5.55
C HIS A 48 12.68 -10.41 4.56
N ARG A 49 11.63 -9.68 4.96
CA ARG A 49 10.88 -8.74 4.10
C ARG A 49 11.79 -7.74 3.37
N ASP A 50 12.82 -7.24 4.04
CA ASP A 50 13.78 -6.29 3.47
C ASP A 50 14.70 -6.92 2.41
N HIS A 51 14.92 -8.23 2.47
CA HIS A 51 15.72 -8.96 1.50
C HIS A 51 14.93 -9.47 0.28
N MET A 52 13.59 -9.38 0.29
CA MET A 52 12.78 -9.71 -0.88
C MET A 52 13.14 -8.87 -2.10
N ARG A 53 13.54 -7.61 -1.87
CA ARG A 53 13.96 -6.65 -2.91
C ARG A 53 15.31 -6.97 -3.55
N ARG A 54 16.10 -7.86 -2.94
CA ARG A 54 17.43 -8.29 -3.40
C ARG A 54 17.42 -9.65 -4.09
N GLN A 55 16.23 -10.23 -4.29
CA GLN A 55 16.08 -11.52 -4.97
C GLN A 55 16.19 -11.34 -6.48
N ASP A 56 16.44 -12.46 -7.18
CA ASP A 56 16.40 -12.50 -8.64
C ASP A 56 15.11 -11.87 -9.19
N ILE A 57 15.25 -11.00 -10.17
CA ILE A 57 14.16 -10.18 -10.70
C ILE A 57 13.05 -11.03 -11.33
N ASN A 58 13.40 -12.17 -11.93
CA ASN A 58 12.43 -13.08 -12.53
C ASN A 58 11.59 -13.78 -11.45
N LEU A 59 12.23 -14.18 -10.35
CA LEU A 59 11.54 -14.76 -9.22
C LEU A 59 10.61 -13.72 -8.55
N GLN A 60 11.10 -12.49 -8.31
CA GLN A 60 10.27 -11.41 -7.77
C GLN A 60 9.04 -11.17 -8.65
N THR A 61 9.25 -11.03 -9.96
CA THR A 61 8.20 -10.83 -10.96
C THR A 61 7.13 -11.91 -10.89
N ARG A 62 7.55 -13.17 -10.84
CA ARG A 62 6.64 -14.33 -10.75
C ARG A 62 5.87 -14.34 -9.44
N VAL A 63 6.54 -14.13 -8.33
CA VAL A 63 5.91 -14.10 -6.99
C VAL A 63 4.93 -12.92 -6.86
N GLN A 64 5.25 -11.74 -7.40
CA GLN A 64 4.33 -10.61 -7.42
C GLN A 64 3.05 -10.94 -8.19
N GLN A 65 3.16 -11.55 -9.37
CA GLN A 65 1.99 -11.93 -10.16
C GLN A 65 1.14 -13.00 -9.47
N GLN A 66 1.77 -14.02 -8.90
CA GLN A 66 1.06 -15.04 -8.12
C GLN A 66 0.36 -14.45 -6.89
N ALA A 67 0.99 -13.49 -6.21
CA ALA A 67 0.38 -12.79 -5.08
C ALA A 67 -0.87 -12.02 -5.52
N ALA A 68 -0.78 -11.28 -6.63
CA ALA A 68 -1.91 -10.54 -7.19
C ALA A 68 -3.08 -11.48 -7.54
N GLN A 69 -2.82 -12.57 -8.27
CA GLN A 69 -3.84 -13.57 -8.62
C GLN A 69 -4.50 -14.20 -7.38
N LYS A 70 -3.70 -14.54 -6.37
CA LYS A 70 -4.21 -15.08 -5.11
C LYS A 70 -5.10 -14.06 -4.38
N ILE A 71 -4.72 -12.79 -4.36
CA ILE A 71 -5.51 -11.71 -3.74
C ILE A 71 -6.81 -11.51 -4.51
N HIS A 72 -6.76 -11.42 -5.83
CA HIS A 72 -7.94 -11.29 -6.68
C HIS A 72 -8.94 -12.44 -6.45
N SER A 73 -8.46 -13.67 -6.30
CA SER A 73 -9.36 -14.81 -6.00
C SER A 73 -10.10 -14.70 -4.66
N ILE A 74 -9.64 -13.84 -3.75
CA ILE A 74 -10.30 -13.56 -2.47
C ILE A 74 -11.35 -12.46 -2.63
N SER A 75 -11.12 -11.47 -3.51
CA SER A 75 -12.00 -10.30 -3.71
C SER A 75 -13.40 -10.69 -4.20
N SER A 76 -13.52 -11.76 -4.99
CA SER A 76 -14.80 -12.25 -5.49
C SER A 76 -15.83 -12.62 -4.41
N LYS A 77 -15.42 -12.68 -3.13
CA LYS A 77 -16.26 -13.12 -2.01
C LYS A 77 -16.55 -12.01 -0.98
N SER A 78 -15.85 -10.89 -1.05
CA SER A 78 -16.00 -9.81 -0.06
C SER A 78 -15.26 -8.55 -0.52
N THR A 79 -15.66 -7.40 -0.01
CA THR A 79 -14.90 -6.15 -0.17
C THR A 79 -13.48 -6.32 0.37
N LEU A 80 -12.50 -6.07 -0.47
CA LEU A 80 -11.09 -6.30 -0.18
C LEU A 80 -10.29 -5.00 -0.22
N VAL A 81 -9.62 -4.67 0.87
CA VAL A 81 -8.65 -3.58 0.94
C VAL A 81 -7.24 -4.17 0.83
N VAL A 82 -6.58 -3.93 -0.28
CA VAL A 82 -5.21 -4.40 -0.52
C VAL A 82 -4.22 -3.33 -0.09
N ASP A 83 -3.47 -3.60 0.98
CA ASP A 83 -2.38 -2.74 1.46
C ASP A 83 -1.11 -3.00 0.66
N THR A 84 -0.65 -2.00 -0.09
CA THR A 84 0.53 -2.08 -0.94
C THR A 84 1.34 -0.77 -0.96
N HIS A 85 2.30 -0.67 -1.87
CA HIS A 85 3.07 0.53 -2.15
C HIS A 85 2.98 0.88 -3.63
N MET A 86 2.91 2.17 -3.97
CA MET A 86 2.93 2.60 -5.37
C MET A 86 4.31 2.44 -5.99
N PHE A 87 5.37 2.61 -5.20
CA PHE A 87 6.75 2.44 -5.64
C PHE A 87 7.66 1.92 -4.53
N VAL A 88 8.84 1.48 -4.93
CA VAL A 88 9.92 1.04 -4.06
C VAL A 88 11.23 1.68 -4.52
N LYS A 89 11.93 2.36 -3.62
CA LYS A 89 13.29 2.86 -3.89
C LYS A 89 14.31 1.72 -3.72
N THR A 90 15.19 1.58 -4.69
CA THR A 90 16.31 0.63 -4.70
C THR A 90 17.59 1.36 -5.09
N VAL A 91 18.73 0.67 -5.06
CA VAL A 91 20.01 1.21 -5.55
C VAL A 91 19.98 1.49 -7.06
N ASP A 92 19.15 0.77 -7.80
CA ASP A 92 18.99 0.90 -9.25
C ASP A 92 17.92 1.93 -9.65
N GLY A 93 17.32 2.64 -8.67
CA GLY A 93 16.30 3.66 -8.91
C GLY A 93 14.93 3.35 -8.29
N ILE A 94 13.89 3.99 -8.84
CA ILE A 94 12.52 3.88 -8.38
C ILE A 94 11.78 2.83 -9.20
N TRP A 95 11.36 1.74 -8.54
CA TRP A 95 10.60 0.66 -9.18
C TRP A 95 9.11 0.76 -8.86
N PRO A 96 8.22 0.47 -9.82
CA PRO A 96 6.79 0.43 -9.55
C PRO A 96 6.47 -0.69 -8.55
N GLY A 97 5.71 -0.36 -7.51
CA GLY A 97 5.25 -1.33 -6.51
C GLY A 97 4.15 -2.24 -7.05
N THR A 98 3.35 -1.70 -7.98
CA THR A 98 2.30 -2.41 -8.72
C THR A 98 2.52 -2.27 -10.22
N PRO A 99 3.49 -3.00 -10.82
CA PRO A 99 3.72 -2.95 -12.26
C PRO A 99 2.48 -3.45 -13.02
N LYS A 100 2.35 -3.09 -14.31
CA LYS A 100 1.16 -3.34 -15.16
C LYS A 100 0.57 -4.74 -14.97
N ARG A 101 1.39 -5.79 -15.07
CA ARG A 101 0.95 -7.18 -14.89
C ARG A 101 0.37 -7.50 -13.49
N VAL A 102 0.83 -6.80 -12.45
CA VAL A 102 0.31 -6.93 -11.08
C VAL A 102 -1.00 -6.18 -10.96
N LEU A 103 -1.07 -5.00 -11.53
CA LEU A 103 -2.28 -4.17 -11.58
C LEU A 103 -3.42 -4.90 -12.31
N GLU A 104 -3.14 -5.45 -13.49
CA GLU A 104 -4.09 -6.25 -14.27
C GLU A 104 -4.58 -7.49 -13.50
N ALA A 105 -3.68 -8.16 -12.76
CA ALA A 105 -4.04 -9.34 -11.99
C ALA A 105 -4.77 -9.02 -10.68
N LEU A 106 -4.60 -7.83 -10.12
CA LEU A 106 -5.36 -7.35 -8.95
C LEU A 106 -6.77 -6.88 -9.33
N ASP A 107 -6.90 -6.29 -10.51
CA ASP A 107 -8.15 -5.74 -11.06
C ASP A 107 -8.90 -4.85 -10.05
N PRO A 108 -8.30 -3.72 -9.63
CA PRO A 108 -8.89 -2.89 -8.59
C PRO A 108 -10.05 -2.04 -9.12
N ASP A 109 -11.06 -1.79 -8.30
CA ASP A 109 -12.17 -0.84 -8.59
C ASP A 109 -11.79 0.60 -8.23
N LEU A 110 -10.79 0.78 -7.36
CA LEU A 110 -10.38 2.09 -6.85
C LEU A 110 -8.92 2.07 -6.37
N ILE A 111 -8.22 3.16 -6.61
CA ILE A 111 -6.91 3.43 -6.00
C ILE A 111 -7.08 4.46 -4.89
N VAL A 112 -6.65 4.12 -3.67
CA VAL A 112 -6.64 5.04 -2.54
C VAL A 112 -5.21 5.34 -2.13
N LEU A 113 -4.86 6.61 -2.00
CA LEU A 113 -3.65 7.08 -1.37
C LEU A 113 -3.95 7.60 0.03
N ILE A 114 -3.25 7.07 1.02
CA ILE A 114 -3.18 7.68 2.36
C ILE A 114 -2.02 8.66 2.34
N GLU A 115 -2.30 9.91 2.69
CA GLU A 115 -1.31 10.98 2.74
C GLU A 115 -1.34 11.70 4.09
N ALA A 116 -0.24 12.37 4.41
CA ALA A 116 -0.10 13.30 5.53
C ALA A 116 0.74 14.49 5.08
N GLY A 117 0.76 15.57 5.85
CA GLY A 117 1.64 16.69 5.58
C GLY A 117 3.11 16.25 5.49
N PRO A 118 3.91 16.79 4.57
CA PRO A 118 5.31 16.37 4.42
C PRO A 118 6.13 16.58 5.69
N GLU A 119 5.83 17.61 6.49
CA GLU A 119 6.45 17.87 7.80
C GLU A 119 6.11 16.76 8.80
N GLU A 120 4.85 16.31 8.83
CA GLU A 120 4.41 15.20 9.69
C GLU A 120 5.08 13.88 9.25
N VAL A 121 5.19 13.65 7.95
CA VAL A 121 5.85 12.47 7.40
C VAL A 121 7.32 12.45 7.79
N ALA A 122 8.04 13.56 7.63
CA ALA A 122 9.44 13.68 8.00
C ALA A 122 9.64 13.47 9.52
N LYS A 123 8.81 14.12 10.35
CA LYS A 123 8.82 13.96 11.83
C LYS A 123 8.61 12.51 12.24
N ARG A 124 7.60 11.84 11.69
CA ARG A 124 7.28 10.44 12.02
C ARG A 124 8.38 9.49 11.56
N ARG A 125 9.03 9.76 10.42
CA ARG A 125 10.19 8.97 9.94
C ARG A 125 11.40 9.11 10.85
N THR A 126 11.68 10.30 11.35
CA THR A 126 12.80 10.54 12.28
C THR A 126 12.56 9.86 13.64
N ALA A 127 11.32 9.81 14.11
CA ALA A 127 10.94 9.16 15.35
C ALA A 127 10.92 7.62 15.27
N ASP A 128 10.84 7.04 14.06
CA ASP A 128 10.80 5.58 13.86
C ASP A 128 12.21 4.98 13.85
N THR A 129 12.68 4.52 15.00
CA THR A 129 13.99 3.86 15.19
C THR A 129 14.01 2.39 14.73
N THR A 130 12.88 1.83 14.33
CA THR A 130 12.78 0.41 13.94
C THR A 130 13.27 0.13 12.52
N ARG A 131 13.55 1.17 11.74
CA ARG A 131 14.02 1.07 10.36
C ARG A 131 15.21 1.98 10.11
N GLU A 132 16.28 1.41 9.60
CA GLU A 132 17.39 2.19 9.05
C GLU A 132 16.92 2.87 7.76
N ARG A 133 16.83 4.19 7.77
CA ARG A 133 16.51 5.01 6.60
C ARG A 133 17.62 6.02 6.37
N GLU A 134 18.23 5.95 5.22
CA GLU A 134 19.33 6.84 4.84
C GLU A 134 18.89 8.30 4.65
N ARG A 135 17.59 8.54 4.41
CA ARG A 135 17.03 9.87 4.10
C ARG A 135 15.67 10.07 4.78
N ASN A 136 15.59 11.07 5.66
CA ASN A 136 14.38 11.42 6.41
C ASN A 136 14.13 12.94 6.41
N THR A 137 14.59 13.64 5.37
CA THR A 137 14.43 15.10 5.27
C THR A 137 13.01 15.46 4.84
N LEU A 138 12.66 16.73 4.98
CA LEU A 138 11.40 17.28 4.48
C LEU A 138 11.31 17.16 2.94
N GLU A 139 12.43 17.41 2.26
CA GLU A 139 12.54 17.29 0.80
C GLU A 139 12.31 15.85 0.34
N ASP A 140 12.88 14.86 1.05
CA ASP A 140 12.62 13.45 0.78
C ASP A 140 11.15 13.07 0.96
N ALA A 141 10.50 13.61 2.01
CA ALA A 141 9.08 13.38 2.25
C ALA A 141 8.21 13.97 1.13
N LYS A 142 8.50 15.21 0.70
CA LYS A 142 7.81 15.87 -0.43
C LYS A 142 7.99 15.05 -1.72
N ALA A 143 9.22 14.71 -2.07
CA ALA A 143 9.51 13.93 -3.28
C ALA A 143 8.81 12.56 -3.27
N ASP A 144 8.75 11.88 -2.13
CA ASP A 144 8.08 10.60 -2.02
C ASP A 144 6.56 10.70 -2.19
N LEU A 145 5.94 11.75 -1.64
CA LEU A 145 4.50 12.01 -1.82
C LEU A 145 4.19 12.30 -3.29
N GLU A 146 5.01 13.10 -3.96
CA GLU A 146 4.86 13.37 -5.40
C GLU A 146 5.01 12.09 -6.24
N TRP A 147 6.07 11.30 -6.02
CA TRP A 147 6.25 10.02 -6.70
C TRP A 147 5.08 9.07 -6.47
N SER A 148 4.53 9.04 -5.26
CA SER A 148 3.34 8.23 -4.95
C SER A 148 2.14 8.65 -5.79
N ARG A 149 1.90 9.96 -5.94
CA ARG A 149 0.82 10.50 -6.78
C ARG A 149 1.04 10.20 -8.25
N TYR A 150 2.26 10.39 -8.77
CA TYR A 150 2.58 10.07 -10.17
C TYR A 150 2.32 8.59 -10.47
N MET A 151 2.82 7.70 -9.65
CA MET A 151 2.61 6.26 -9.84
C MET A 151 1.15 5.86 -9.70
N ALA A 152 0.40 6.45 -8.77
CA ALA A 152 -1.02 6.20 -8.63
C ALA A 152 -1.81 6.69 -9.85
N SER A 153 -1.45 7.86 -10.42
CA SER A 153 -2.08 8.39 -11.63
C SER A 153 -1.85 7.48 -12.82
N VAL A 154 -0.62 6.99 -13.01
CA VAL A 154 -0.32 6.00 -14.06
C VAL A 154 -1.13 4.72 -13.86
N ASN A 155 -1.18 4.20 -12.64
CA ASN A 155 -1.95 2.99 -12.35
C ASN A 155 -3.45 3.19 -12.56
N ALA A 156 -4.01 4.34 -12.20
CA ALA A 156 -5.41 4.66 -12.41
C ALA A 156 -5.76 4.69 -13.91
N VAL A 157 -4.92 5.32 -14.73
CA VAL A 157 -5.11 5.34 -16.19
C VAL A 157 -5.02 3.93 -16.78
N LEU A 158 -4.04 3.13 -16.34
CA LEU A 158 -3.86 1.76 -16.84
C LEU A 158 -4.99 0.81 -16.41
N ALA A 159 -5.57 1.01 -15.24
CA ALA A 159 -6.68 0.19 -14.73
C ALA A 159 -8.06 0.75 -15.13
N GLY A 160 -8.14 2.02 -15.58
CA GLY A 160 -9.41 2.66 -15.88
C GLY A 160 -10.26 2.99 -14.63
N VAL A 161 -9.64 3.28 -13.49
CA VAL A 161 -10.31 3.45 -12.20
C VAL A 161 -9.99 4.82 -11.57
N PRO A 162 -10.85 5.34 -10.69
CA PRO A 162 -10.61 6.61 -10.00
C PRO A 162 -9.49 6.50 -8.95
N ILE A 163 -8.99 7.68 -8.54
CA ILE A 163 -8.10 7.84 -7.39
C ILE A 163 -8.83 8.64 -6.32
N GLN A 164 -8.72 8.21 -5.08
CA GLN A 164 -9.12 8.96 -3.89
C GLN A 164 -7.91 9.20 -3.00
N ILE A 165 -7.84 10.40 -2.40
CA ILE A 165 -6.79 10.76 -1.45
C ILE A 165 -7.44 10.96 -0.08
N VAL A 166 -6.99 10.17 0.90
CA VAL A 166 -7.43 10.27 2.29
C VAL A 166 -6.30 10.91 3.11
N GLN A 167 -6.59 12.04 3.73
CA GLN A 167 -5.64 12.77 4.57
C GLN A 167 -5.62 12.20 5.98
N ASN A 168 -4.43 11.79 6.43
CA ASN A 168 -4.21 11.27 7.78
C ASN A 168 -3.41 12.28 8.63
N ARG A 169 -4.10 13.27 9.19
CA ARG A 169 -3.52 14.26 10.09
C ARG A 169 -3.19 13.66 11.46
N GLU A 170 -2.21 14.22 12.15
CA GLU A 170 -1.85 13.81 13.51
C GLU A 170 -3.06 13.90 14.45
N GLY A 171 -3.36 12.83 15.18
CA GLY A 171 -4.53 12.72 16.06
C GLY A 171 -5.87 12.43 15.37
N TYR A 172 -5.93 12.37 14.04
CA TYR A 172 -7.18 12.16 13.29
C TYR A 172 -7.23 10.84 12.52
N HIS A 173 -6.51 9.83 12.98
CA HIS A 173 -6.43 8.51 12.32
C HIS A 173 -7.79 7.85 12.16
N ARG A 174 -8.66 7.98 13.19
CA ARG A 174 -10.02 7.46 13.15
C ARG A 174 -10.87 8.18 12.09
N GLN A 175 -10.78 9.49 11.99
CA GLN A 175 -11.47 10.26 10.95
C GLN A 175 -11.03 9.81 9.54
N ALA A 176 -9.72 9.61 9.34
CA ALA A 176 -9.20 9.10 8.07
C ALA A 176 -9.74 7.70 7.74
N ALA A 177 -9.90 6.85 8.76
CA ALA A 177 -10.51 5.52 8.60
C ALA A 177 -12.01 5.59 8.28
N GLU A 178 -12.76 6.51 8.90
CA GLU A 178 -14.18 6.75 8.61
C GLU A 178 -14.38 7.31 7.20
N ASP A 179 -13.50 8.22 6.75
CA ASP A 179 -13.50 8.74 5.39
C ASP A 179 -13.23 7.62 4.38
N LEU A 180 -12.24 6.77 4.66
CA LEU A 180 -11.93 5.59 3.84
C LEU A 180 -13.11 4.62 3.79
N LEU A 181 -13.77 4.35 4.91
CA LEU A 181 -14.93 3.46 4.94
C LEU A 181 -16.09 4.01 4.10
N ARG A 182 -16.37 5.32 4.17
CA ARG A 182 -17.41 5.96 3.32
C ARG A 182 -17.09 5.82 1.83
N ILE A 183 -15.83 5.98 1.46
CA ILE A 183 -15.38 5.77 0.08
C ILE A 183 -15.64 4.32 -0.35
N ILE A 184 -15.31 3.36 0.50
CA ILE A 184 -15.51 1.92 0.22
C ILE A 184 -17.02 1.61 0.07
N GLU A 185 -17.86 2.13 0.96
CA GLU A 185 -19.33 1.94 0.92
C GLU A 185 -19.94 2.57 -0.35
N SER A 186 -19.36 3.62 -0.91
CA SER A 186 -19.83 4.26 -2.15
C SER A 186 -19.55 3.46 -3.42
N LEU A 187 -18.72 2.41 -3.35
CA LEU A 187 -18.43 1.50 -4.47
C LEU A 187 -19.41 0.33 -4.56
N SER A 188 -20.20 0.13 -3.52
CA SER A 188 -21.20 -0.95 -3.41
C SER A 188 -22.53 -0.47 -3.90
#